data_5c9e8692ce8d29efebe8b99c1c4d2244
#
_entry.id   5c9e8692ce8d29efebe8b99c1c4d2244
#
_cell.length_a   1.000
_cell.length_b   1.000
_cell.length_c   1.000
_cell.angle_alpha   90.00
_cell.angle_beta   90.00
_cell.angle_gamma   90.00
#
_symmetry.space_group_name_H-M   'P 1'
#
loop_
_entity.id
_entity.type
_entity.pdbx_description
1 polymer ?
#
loop_
_entity_poly.entity_id
_entity_poly.type
_entity_poly.pdbx_seq_one_letter_code
_entity_poly.pdbx_strand_id
1 'polypeptide(L)'
;MPSKPLSELIKERVVIFDGAMGTELYQRHQFVNVCYEELSVSKPQLIMEIHEANKQAGADALTTNSFAANRYKLAGYLLADKAYELSRAAADVARQVAGDELYVIGSVGPVGQKIGIGGVSAQQAEDAFAESVRGLKDGGADVIILETFNQREEMLAGIRACARHDMPYIASMTLGEHGATRYGETIDSFFAPLPADLPAPVMFGFNCGVGPSELLELVQSFIPASAYPVLVQPNAGLPKVVDDRMIYMTSPEYLTTYALHFVQVGARAIGGCCGTGPRHIAELAASVKSMHRVHVAVEGPTRPEAELLPPPPMEKKSQFAQMLAAGEWVTSVEIVPPLGWDLTDTLDKARICYEHDVTVINIPDGPRASSRISPLIT
;
A
#
# COMPACT_ATOMS: atom_id res chain seq x y z
N MET A 1 -27.70 0.50 8.00
CA MET A 1 -26.91 0.59 6.74
C MET A 1 -27.12 1.95 6.13
N PRO A 2 -26.10 2.57 5.51
CA PRO A 2 -26.28 3.84 4.83
C PRO A 2 -27.45 3.82 3.84
N SER A 3 -28.16 4.94 3.73
CA SER A 3 -29.36 5.03 2.90
C SER A 3 -29.11 4.88 1.39
N LYS A 4 -27.86 4.99 0.97
CA LYS A 4 -27.40 4.95 -0.43
C LYS A 4 -26.26 3.95 -0.57
N PRO A 5 -26.25 3.08 -1.61
CA PRO A 5 -25.11 2.19 -1.87
C PRO A 5 -23.81 2.97 -2.11
N LEU A 6 -22.66 2.40 -1.71
CA LEU A 6 -21.35 3.02 -1.93
C LEU A 6 -21.10 3.30 -3.42
N SER A 7 -21.53 2.41 -4.31
CA SER A 7 -21.41 2.53 -5.77
C SER A 7 -22.15 3.75 -6.36
N GLU A 8 -23.11 4.31 -5.63
CA GLU A 8 -23.79 5.56 -6.01
C GLU A 8 -23.08 6.77 -5.39
N LEU A 9 -22.70 6.69 -4.11
CA LEU A 9 -22.05 7.81 -3.43
C LEU A 9 -20.75 8.23 -4.11
N ILE A 10 -19.92 7.27 -4.56
CA ILE A 10 -18.65 7.54 -5.27
C ILE A 10 -18.84 8.29 -6.61
N LYS A 11 -20.04 8.28 -7.19
CA LYS A 11 -20.34 9.07 -8.39
C LYS A 11 -20.60 10.55 -8.04
N GLU A 12 -21.06 10.81 -6.85
CA GLU A 12 -21.46 12.17 -6.42
C GLU A 12 -20.29 12.94 -5.79
N ARG A 13 -19.47 12.27 -4.99
CA ARG A 13 -18.34 12.89 -4.30
C ARG A 13 -17.21 11.89 -4.04
N VAL A 14 -16.06 12.41 -3.69
CA VAL A 14 -14.96 11.59 -3.20
C VAL A 14 -15.31 11.06 -1.80
N VAL A 15 -15.05 9.76 -1.60
CA VAL A 15 -15.31 9.05 -0.34
C VAL A 15 -14.01 8.92 0.45
N ILE A 16 -14.08 9.21 1.74
CA ILE A 16 -12.94 9.13 2.65
C ILE A 16 -12.95 7.78 3.39
N PHE A 17 -11.94 6.98 3.14
CA PHE A 17 -11.68 5.76 3.90
C PHE A 17 -10.86 6.09 5.15
N ASP A 18 -10.86 5.18 6.11
CA ASP A 18 -10.10 5.30 7.36
C ASP A 18 -8.60 5.05 7.18
N GLY A 19 -7.87 5.08 8.30
CA GLY A 19 -6.45 4.77 8.40
C GLY A 19 -6.17 3.31 8.78
N ALA A 20 -4.89 2.99 8.98
CA ALA A 20 -4.41 1.64 9.22
C ALA A 20 -4.71 1.13 10.63
N MET A 21 -5.60 0.15 10.75
CA MET A 21 -5.92 -0.53 11.99
C MET A 21 -4.66 -1.08 12.69
N GLY A 22 -3.78 -1.77 11.97
CA GLY A 22 -2.56 -2.34 12.55
C GLY A 22 -1.60 -1.30 13.13
N THR A 23 -1.48 -0.12 12.49
CA THR A 23 -0.68 1.00 13.02
C THR A 23 -1.26 1.52 14.34
N GLU A 24 -2.57 1.70 14.41
CA GLU A 24 -3.27 2.16 15.61
C GLU A 24 -3.17 1.15 16.76
N LEU A 25 -3.27 -0.14 16.47
CA LEU A 25 -3.07 -1.20 17.46
C LEU A 25 -1.64 -1.21 17.99
N TYR A 26 -0.65 -1.07 17.12
CA TYR A 26 0.75 -1.01 17.52
C TYR A 26 1.05 0.21 18.42
N GLN A 27 0.53 1.36 18.10
CA GLN A 27 0.66 2.58 18.92
C GLN A 27 -0.02 2.44 20.30
N ARG A 28 -1.05 1.59 20.40
CA ARG A 28 -1.73 1.23 21.65
C ARG A 28 -1.11 0.01 22.36
N HIS A 29 0.17 -0.25 22.09
CA HIS A 29 0.96 -1.32 22.72
C HIS A 29 0.44 -2.75 22.46
N GLN A 30 -0.31 -2.96 21.38
CA GLN A 30 -0.57 -4.31 20.87
C GLN A 30 0.57 -4.67 19.90
N PHE A 31 1.49 -5.53 20.34
CA PHE A 31 2.69 -5.86 19.56
C PHE A 31 2.42 -7.00 18.58
N VAL A 32 3.31 -7.14 17.59
CA VAL A 32 3.16 -8.04 16.43
C VAL A 32 3.09 -9.55 16.75
N ASN A 33 3.31 -9.97 17.98
CA ASN A 33 3.16 -11.37 18.42
C ASN A 33 1.73 -11.74 18.82
N VAL A 34 0.78 -10.81 18.68
CA VAL A 34 -0.64 -10.99 18.97
C VAL A 34 -1.40 -11.11 17.65
N CYS A 35 -2.39 -12.00 17.58
CA CYS A 35 -3.35 -12.04 16.48
C CYS A 35 -4.27 -10.81 16.57
N TYR A 36 -4.11 -9.85 15.67
CA TYR A 36 -4.89 -8.60 15.71
C TYR A 36 -6.38 -8.85 15.45
N GLU A 37 -6.72 -9.80 14.60
CA GLU A 37 -8.09 -10.15 14.26
C GLU A 37 -8.87 -10.66 15.49
N GLU A 38 -8.16 -11.38 16.36
CA GLU A 38 -8.74 -11.94 17.61
C GLU A 38 -9.12 -10.84 18.61
N LEU A 39 -8.48 -9.66 18.54
CA LEU A 39 -8.79 -8.52 19.40
C LEU A 39 -10.23 -8.01 19.19
N SER A 40 -10.85 -8.28 18.07
CA SER A 40 -12.27 -7.97 17.85
C SER A 40 -13.20 -8.80 18.77
N VAL A 41 -12.72 -9.91 19.31
CA VAL A 41 -13.41 -10.77 20.28
C VAL A 41 -12.94 -10.49 21.71
N SER A 42 -11.63 -10.51 21.96
CA SER A 42 -11.07 -10.39 23.32
C SER A 42 -10.99 -8.95 23.83
N LYS A 43 -10.88 -7.97 22.93
CA LYS A 43 -10.77 -6.54 23.27
C LYS A 43 -11.63 -5.66 22.36
N PRO A 44 -12.94 -5.94 22.20
CA PRO A 44 -13.78 -5.21 21.25
C PRO A 44 -13.80 -3.71 21.51
N GLN A 45 -13.74 -3.30 22.76
CA GLN A 45 -13.71 -1.88 23.14
C GLN A 45 -12.51 -1.14 22.54
N LEU A 46 -11.32 -1.77 22.49
CA LEU A 46 -10.12 -1.19 21.88
C LEU A 46 -10.33 -0.97 20.36
N ILE A 47 -10.96 -1.94 19.69
CA ILE A 47 -11.26 -1.81 18.25
C ILE A 47 -12.30 -0.74 18.00
N MET A 48 -13.35 -0.67 18.85
CA MET A 48 -14.37 0.40 18.78
C MET A 48 -13.75 1.78 18.94
N GLU A 49 -12.83 1.98 19.88
CA GLU A 49 -12.13 3.26 20.09
C GLU A 49 -11.34 3.70 18.84
N ILE A 50 -10.71 2.76 18.13
CA ILE A 50 -10.00 3.07 16.89
C ILE A 50 -10.97 3.48 15.78
N HIS A 51 -12.07 2.73 15.61
CA HIS A 51 -13.12 3.07 14.65
C HIS A 51 -13.75 4.43 14.97
N GLU A 52 -14.06 4.69 16.24
CA GLU A 52 -14.64 5.97 16.67
C GLU A 52 -13.69 7.15 16.39
N ALA A 53 -12.38 6.98 16.63
CA ALA A 53 -11.39 8.00 16.31
C ALA A 53 -11.36 8.33 14.80
N ASN A 54 -11.47 7.31 13.92
CA ASN A 54 -11.56 7.51 12.47
C ASN A 54 -12.89 8.14 12.05
N LYS A 55 -14.01 7.76 12.67
CA LYS A 55 -15.32 8.39 12.46
C LYS A 55 -15.25 9.88 12.82
N GLN A 56 -14.71 10.23 13.97
CA GLN A 56 -14.53 11.62 14.41
C GLN A 56 -13.56 12.39 13.51
N ALA A 57 -12.57 11.73 12.94
CA ALA A 57 -11.68 12.29 11.92
C ALA A 57 -12.37 12.59 10.58
N GLY A 58 -13.60 12.14 10.40
CA GLY A 58 -14.41 12.42 9.21
C GLY A 58 -14.31 11.37 8.11
N ALA A 59 -13.89 10.14 8.43
CA ALA A 59 -14.04 9.01 7.52
C ALA A 59 -15.50 8.78 7.15
N ASP A 60 -15.76 8.37 5.92
CA ASP A 60 -17.07 7.95 5.42
C ASP A 60 -17.23 6.42 5.45
N ALA A 61 -16.10 5.72 5.56
CA ALA A 61 -16.02 4.26 5.57
C ALA A 61 -15.04 3.77 6.63
N LEU A 62 -15.42 2.73 7.37
CA LEU A 62 -14.61 2.08 8.40
C LEU A 62 -14.22 0.67 7.92
N THR A 63 -12.93 0.39 7.87
CA THR A 63 -12.37 -0.90 7.43
C THR A 63 -12.23 -1.83 8.63
N THR A 64 -12.78 -3.05 8.54
CA THR A 64 -12.82 -4.00 9.64
C THR A 64 -11.44 -4.52 10.03
N ASN A 65 -11.26 -4.90 11.29
CA ASN A 65 -10.06 -5.55 11.82
C ASN A 65 -10.00 -7.04 11.43
N SER A 66 -9.92 -7.35 10.14
CA SER A 66 -10.05 -8.72 9.62
C SER A 66 -9.08 -9.08 8.47
N PHE A 67 -8.08 -8.24 8.20
CA PHE A 67 -7.13 -8.39 7.09
C PHE A 67 -6.52 -9.80 6.98
N ALA A 68 -6.13 -10.38 8.11
CA ALA A 68 -5.53 -11.71 8.16
C ALA A 68 -6.49 -12.79 8.68
N ALA A 69 -7.81 -12.52 8.74
CA ALA A 69 -8.82 -13.45 9.24
C ALA A 69 -9.12 -14.58 8.24
N ASN A 70 -8.11 -15.25 7.71
CA ASN A 70 -8.25 -16.45 6.90
C ASN A 70 -7.51 -17.62 7.55
N ARG A 71 -7.98 -18.85 7.31
CA ARG A 71 -7.48 -20.06 7.97
C ARG A 71 -5.97 -20.28 7.86
N TYR A 72 -5.34 -19.83 6.76
CA TYR A 72 -3.91 -20.02 6.54
C TYR A 72 -3.07 -19.11 7.43
N LYS A 73 -3.43 -17.86 7.57
CA LYS A 73 -2.73 -16.91 8.45
C LYS A 73 -3.06 -17.17 9.92
N LEU A 74 -4.32 -17.47 10.23
CA LEU A 74 -4.77 -17.81 11.58
C LEU A 74 -4.15 -19.11 12.12
N ALA A 75 -3.74 -20.03 11.25
CA ALA A 75 -3.03 -21.26 11.65
C ALA A 75 -1.76 -20.97 12.47
N GLY A 76 -1.05 -19.89 12.19
CA GLY A 76 0.12 -19.45 12.96
C GLY A 76 -0.18 -19.10 14.42
N TYR A 77 -1.44 -18.87 14.75
CA TYR A 77 -1.94 -18.57 16.09
C TYR A 77 -2.81 -19.69 16.67
N LEU A 78 -2.88 -20.88 16.03
CA LEU A 78 -3.77 -21.99 16.38
C LEU A 78 -5.27 -21.63 16.32
N LEU A 79 -5.64 -20.71 15.43
CA LEU A 79 -6.99 -20.18 15.26
C LEU A 79 -7.57 -20.45 13.85
N ALA A 80 -7.02 -21.44 13.12
CA ALA A 80 -7.40 -21.72 11.74
C ALA A 80 -8.89 -21.97 11.51
N ASP A 81 -9.59 -22.49 12.49
CA ASP A 81 -11.03 -22.80 12.51
C ASP A 81 -11.91 -21.60 12.92
N LYS A 82 -11.30 -20.45 13.24
CA LYS A 82 -11.98 -19.25 13.73
C LYS A 82 -12.18 -18.16 12.67
N ALA A 83 -11.83 -18.40 11.39
CA ALA A 83 -11.89 -17.40 10.34
C ALA A 83 -13.27 -16.74 10.22
N TYR A 84 -14.34 -17.51 10.21
CA TYR A 84 -15.71 -17.00 10.20
C TYR A 84 -16.05 -16.17 11.45
N GLU A 85 -15.76 -16.71 12.63
CA GLU A 85 -16.07 -16.07 13.91
C GLU A 85 -15.38 -14.71 14.05
N LEU A 86 -14.07 -14.66 13.76
CA LEU A 86 -13.26 -13.44 13.86
C LEU A 86 -13.67 -12.41 12.82
N SER A 87 -13.95 -12.83 11.59
CA SER A 87 -14.45 -11.95 10.53
C SER A 87 -15.81 -11.34 10.90
N ARG A 88 -16.72 -12.15 11.43
CA ARG A 88 -18.03 -11.68 11.88
C ARG A 88 -17.90 -10.66 13.03
N ALA A 89 -17.09 -10.99 14.04
CA ALA A 89 -16.89 -10.09 15.19
C ALA A 89 -16.27 -8.75 14.75
N ALA A 90 -15.31 -8.77 13.82
CA ALA A 90 -14.69 -7.56 13.29
C ALA A 90 -15.71 -6.66 12.58
N ALA A 91 -16.61 -7.22 11.77
CA ALA A 91 -17.64 -6.46 11.09
C ALA A 91 -18.72 -5.96 12.07
N ASP A 92 -19.12 -6.77 13.06
CA ASP A 92 -20.09 -6.38 14.09
C ASP A 92 -19.58 -5.18 14.92
N VAL A 93 -18.33 -5.20 15.35
CA VAL A 93 -17.69 -4.09 16.08
C VAL A 93 -17.65 -2.81 15.22
N ALA A 94 -17.26 -2.93 13.94
CA ALA A 94 -17.25 -1.78 13.04
C ALA A 94 -18.67 -1.23 12.79
N ARG A 95 -19.68 -2.11 12.64
CA ARG A 95 -21.08 -1.73 12.45
C ARG A 95 -21.66 -0.99 13.67
N GLN A 96 -21.32 -1.42 14.88
CA GLN A 96 -21.75 -0.74 16.10
C GLN A 96 -21.29 0.73 16.12
N VAL A 97 -20.08 1.03 15.65
CA VAL A 97 -19.57 2.40 15.57
C VAL A 97 -20.13 3.15 14.35
N ALA A 98 -20.18 2.49 13.19
CA ALA A 98 -20.66 3.09 11.95
C ALA A 98 -22.15 3.47 12.00
N GLY A 99 -22.96 2.70 12.73
CA GLY A 99 -24.40 2.86 12.73
C GLY A 99 -24.99 2.77 11.33
N ASP A 100 -25.92 3.67 11.01
CA ASP A 100 -26.50 3.83 9.66
C ASP A 100 -25.84 4.99 8.88
N GLU A 101 -24.81 5.60 9.42
CA GLU A 101 -24.19 6.81 8.85
C GLU A 101 -22.99 6.48 7.95
N LEU A 102 -22.17 5.50 8.36
CA LEU A 102 -20.93 5.15 7.67
C LEU A 102 -21.00 3.77 7.03
N TYR A 103 -20.17 3.58 6.01
CA TYR A 103 -19.98 2.25 5.40
C TYR A 103 -19.04 1.40 6.24
N VAL A 104 -19.38 0.11 6.34
CA VAL A 104 -18.48 -0.92 6.89
C VAL A 104 -17.85 -1.69 5.75
N ILE A 105 -16.55 -1.59 5.64
CA ILE A 105 -15.75 -2.22 4.58
C ILE A 105 -15.08 -3.47 5.17
N GLY A 106 -15.52 -4.64 4.73
CA GLY A 106 -14.95 -5.91 5.18
C GLY A 106 -13.59 -6.16 4.57
N SER A 107 -12.53 -6.06 5.37
CA SER A 107 -11.16 -6.29 4.91
C SER A 107 -10.85 -7.78 4.74
N VAL A 108 -10.33 -8.13 3.56
CA VAL A 108 -9.82 -9.47 3.21
C VAL A 108 -8.45 -9.31 2.57
N GLY A 109 -7.41 -9.78 3.26
CA GLY A 109 -6.05 -9.81 2.72
C GLY A 109 -5.68 -11.16 2.12
N PRO A 110 -4.53 -11.26 1.42
CA PRO A 110 -4.04 -12.48 0.79
C PRO A 110 -3.90 -13.65 1.78
N VAL A 111 -4.01 -14.89 1.28
CA VAL A 111 -3.79 -16.10 2.12
C VAL A 111 -2.38 -16.20 2.69
N GLY A 112 -1.44 -15.42 2.15
CA GLY A 112 -0.05 -15.38 2.63
C GLY A 112 0.85 -16.45 2.02
N GLN A 113 0.34 -17.23 1.09
CA GLN A 113 1.07 -18.25 0.34
C GLN A 113 0.89 -18.01 -1.16
N LYS A 114 1.83 -18.49 -1.97
CA LYS A 114 1.69 -18.40 -3.43
C LYS A 114 0.52 -19.26 -3.91
N ILE A 115 -0.26 -18.74 -4.85
CA ILE A 115 -1.25 -19.56 -5.55
C ILE A 115 -0.55 -20.35 -6.66
N GLY A 116 -0.88 -21.64 -6.76
CA GLY A 116 -0.35 -22.53 -7.78
C GLY A 116 0.72 -23.50 -7.26
N ILE A 117 1.65 -23.88 -8.13
CA ILE A 117 2.65 -24.94 -7.84
C ILE A 117 3.47 -24.63 -6.58
N GLY A 118 3.44 -25.55 -5.65
CA GLY A 118 4.16 -25.44 -4.37
C GLY A 118 3.47 -24.59 -3.30
N GLY A 119 2.26 -24.14 -3.55
CA GLY A 119 1.47 -23.33 -2.62
C GLY A 119 0.03 -23.81 -2.50
N VAL A 120 -0.88 -22.86 -2.30
CA VAL A 120 -2.32 -23.09 -2.16
C VAL A 120 -2.97 -23.13 -3.55
N SER A 121 -3.92 -24.03 -3.81
CA SER A 121 -4.68 -23.98 -5.05
C SER A 121 -5.67 -22.81 -5.07
N ALA A 122 -6.05 -22.32 -6.26
CA ALA A 122 -7.05 -21.27 -6.41
C ALA A 122 -8.37 -21.61 -5.70
N GLN A 123 -8.81 -22.90 -5.78
CA GLN A 123 -10.02 -23.36 -5.11
C GLN A 123 -9.89 -23.32 -3.57
N GLN A 124 -8.73 -23.72 -3.04
CA GLN A 124 -8.47 -23.65 -1.60
C GLN A 124 -8.43 -22.19 -1.09
N ALA A 125 -7.88 -21.29 -1.89
CA ALA A 125 -7.89 -19.86 -1.56
C ALA A 125 -9.31 -19.30 -1.61
N GLU A 126 -10.10 -19.64 -2.65
CA GLU A 126 -11.52 -19.25 -2.75
C GLU A 126 -12.32 -19.71 -1.53
N ASP A 127 -12.17 -20.99 -1.12
CA ASP A 127 -12.90 -21.53 0.04
C ASP A 127 -12.50 -20.81 1.34
N ALA A 128 -11.22 -20.47 1.52
CA ALA A 128 -10.76 -19.73 2.67
C ALA A 128 -11.32 -18.29 2.69
N PHE A 129 -11.33 -17.60 1.53
CA PHE A 129 -11.93 -16.27 1.41
C PHE A 129 -13.44 -16.32 1.61
N ALA A 130 -14.13 -17.33 1.08
CA ALA A 130 -15.58 -17.47 1.23
C ALA A 130 -16.01 -17.58 2.69
N GLU A 131 -15.21 -18.26 3.53
CA GLU A 131 -15.45 -18.34 4.97
C GLU A 131 -15.37 -16.96 5.64
N SER A 132 -14.34 -16.17 5.32
CA SER A 132 -14.15 -14.82 5.84
C SER A 132 -15.24 -13.87 5.33
N VAL A 133 -15.54 -13.89 4.01
CA VAL A 133 -16.58 -13.05 3.38
C VAL A 133 -17.95 -13.32 4.00
N ARG A 134 -18.30 -14.60 4.24
CA ARG A 134 -19.55 -14.96 4.93
C ARG A 134 -19.60 -14.34 6.33
N GLY A 135 -18.52 -14.46 7.12
CA GLY A 135 -18.46 -13.86 8.44
C GLY A 135 -18.64 -12.34 8.40
N LEU A 136 -17.95 -11.66 7.49
CA LEU A 136 -18.06 -10.21 7.28
C LEU A 136 -19.49 -9.78 6.90
N LYS A 137 -20.13 -10.52 5.98
CA LYS A 137 -21.53 -10.29 5.61
C LYS A 137 -22.46 -10.39 6.81
N ASP A 138 -22.35 -11.50 7.54
CA ASP A 138 -23.21 -11.79 8.70
C ASP A 138 -22.98 -10.82 9.87
N GLY A 139 -21.79 -10.22 9.97
CA GLY A 139 -21.45 -9.14 10.91
C GLY A 139 -21.84 -7.75 10.44
N GLY A 140 -22.38 -7.59 9.23
CA GLY A 140 -22.93 -6.33 8.74
C GLY A 140 -21.98 -5.48 7.88
N ALA A 141 -21.00 -6.07 7.21
CA ALA A 141 -20.22 -5.37 6.19
C ALA A 141 -21.09 -5.00 4.99
N ASP A 142 -20.90 -3.79 4.43
CA ASP A 142 -21.62 -3.31 3.26
C ASP A 142 -20.91 -3.70 1.95
N VAL A 143 -19.58 -3.69 1.95
CA VAL A 143 -18.71 -3.97 0.81
C VAL A 143 -17.47 -4.72 1.29
N ILE A 144 -16.96 -5.64 0.52
CA ILE A 144 -15.66 -6.31 0.79
C ILE A 144 -14.54 -5.53 0.09
N ILE A 145 -13.43 -5.31 0.77
CA ILE A 145 -12.19 -4.91 0.11
C ILE A 145 -11.21 -6.09 0.09
N LEU A 146 -10.87 -6.52 -1.13
CA LEU A 146 -9.78 -7.47 -1.36
C LEU A 146 -8.51 -6.64 -1.47
N GLU A 147 -7.80 -6.43 -0.35
CA GLU A 147 -6.69 -5.47 -0.28
C GLU A 147 -5.31 -6.11 -0.20
N THR A 148 -4.31 -5.40 -0.72
CA THR A 148 -2.90 -5.80 -0.70
C THR A 148 -2.61 -7.07 -1.50
N PHE A 149 -3.41 -7.34 -2.52
CA PHE A 149 -3.22 -8.51 -3.38
C PHE A 149 -2.03 -8.31 -4.32
N ASN A 150 -1.29 -9.40 -4.58
CA ASN A 150 -0.07 -9.41 -5.36
C ASN A 150 -0.12 -10.36 -6.56
N GLN A 151 -1.11 -11.24 -6.63
CA GLN A 151 -1.34 -12.18 -7.71
C GLN A 151 -2.78 -12.04 -8.22
N ARG A 152 -2.93 -11.90 -9.53
CA ARG A 152 -4.26 -11.83 -10.17
C ARG A 152 -5.07 -13.09 -9.91
N GLU A 153 -4.44 -14.27 -9.97
CA GLU A 153 -5.14 -15.54 -9.73
C GLU A 153 -5.74 -15.60 -8.31
N GLU A 154 -5.01 -15.08 -7.32
CA GLU A 154 -5.50 -14.97 -5.95
C GLU A 154 -6.65 -13.96 -5.83
N MET A 155 -6.54 -12.82 -6.51
CA MET A 155 -7.62 -11.83 -6.60
C MET A 155 -8.88 -12.43 -7.20
N LEU A 156 -8.77 -13.20 -8.28
CA LEU A 156 -9.91 -13.88 -8.90
C LEU A 156 -10.58 -14.88 -7.94
N ALA A 157 -9.81 -15.60 -7.11
CA ALA A 157 -10.35 -16.46 -6.08
C ALA A 157 -11.13 -15.65 -5.01
N GLY A 158 -10.61 -14.50 -4.61
CA GLY A 158 -11.32 -13.57 -3.70
C GLY A 158 -12.62 -13.03 -4.32
N ILE A 159 -12.61 -12.67 -5.60
CA ILE A 159 -13.81 -12.22 -6.33
C ILE A 159 -14.88 -13.32 -6.39
N ARG A 160 -14.49 -14.58 -6.68
CA ARG A 160 -15.43 -15.72 -6.65
C ARG A 160 -16.03 -15.92 -5.26
N ALA A 161 -15.21 -15.76 -4.22
CA ALA A 161 -15.70 -15.83 -2.85
C ALA A 161 -16.74 -14.74 -2.54
N CYS A 162 -16.53 -13.51 -3.01
CA CYS A 162 -17.51 -12.43 -2.90
C CYS A 162 -18.79 -12.77 -3.68
N ALA A 163 -18.67 -13.26 -4.91
CA ALA A 163 -19.81 -13.67 -5.74
C ALA A 163 -20.65 -14.78 -5.11
N ARG A 164 -20.03 -15.77 -4.45
CA ARG A 164 -20.73 -16.86 -3.72
C ARG A 164 -21.65 -16.36 -2.62
N HIS A 165 -21.39 -15.16 -2.10
CA HIS A 165 -22.14 -14.56 -1.01
C HIS A 165 -22.89 -13.29 -1.41
N ASP A 166 -22.97 -12.98 -2.72
CA ASP A 166 -23.62 -11.77 -3.25
C ASP A 166 -23.09 -10.48 -2.59
N MET A 167 -21.79 -10.44 -2.28
CA MET A 167 -21.15 -9.26 -1.68
C MET A 167 -20.51 -8.40 -2.76
N PRO A 168 -20.86 -7.08 -2.80
CA PRO A 168 -20.12 -6.13 -3.62
C PRO A 168 -18.68 -6.03 -3.12
N TYR A 169 -17.74 -5.76 -4.04
CA TYR A 169 -16.31 -5.77 -3.68
C TYR A 169 -15.51 -4.65 -4.35
N ILE A 170 -14.39 -4.34 -3.72
CA ILE A 170 -13.31 -3.50 -4.21
C ILE A 170 -12.11 -4.41 -4.44
N ALA A 171 -11.52 -4.36 -5.65
CA ALA A 171 -10.31 -5.12 -5.97
C ALA A 171 -9.09 -4.21 -5.85
N SER A 172 -8.26 -4.40 -4.81
CA SER A 172 -7.11 -3.55 -4.51
C SER A 172 -5.79 -4.32 -4.56
N MET A 173 -4.88 -3.84 -5.41
CA MET A 173 -3.53 -4.39 -5.54
C MET A 173 -2.50 -3.56 -4.75
N THR A 174 -1.35 -4.18 -4.48
CA THR A 174 -0.18 -3.49 -3.96
C THR A 174 0.95 -3.51 -4.98
N LEU A 175 1.63 -2.36 -5.12
CA LEU A 175 2.75 -2.16 -6.04
C LEU A 175 4.04 -1.95 -5.26
N GLY A 176 5.15 -2.48 -5.79
CA GLY A 176 6.49 -2.08 -5.36
C GLY A 176 6.97 -0.85 -6.13
N GLU A 177 8.16 -0.35 -5.78
CA GLU A 177 8.79 0.86 -6.36
C GLU A 177 8.93 0.83 -7.88
N HIS A 178 8.96 -0.35 -8.49
CA HIS A 178 9.11 -0.51 -9.94
C HIS A 178 7.77 -0.69 -10.69
N GLY A 179 6.64 -0.38 -10.05
CA GLY A 179 5.31 -0.45 -10.67
C GLY A 179 4.79 -1.85 -10.95
N ALA A 180 5.37 -2.85 -10.31
CA ALA A 180 4.91 -4.24 -10.37
C ALA A 180 4.72 -4.83 -8.97
N THR A 181 3.89 -5.87 -8.87
CA THR A 181 3.75 -6.63 -7.64
C THR A 181 5.02 -7.47 -7.37
N ARG A 182 5.16 -8.00 -6.17
CA ARG A 182 6.28 -8.91 -5.83
C ARG A 182 6.34 -10.18 -6.72
N TYR A 183 5.28 -10.48 -7.46
CA TYR A 183 5.23 -11.60 -8.40
C TYR A 183 5.41 -11.15 -9.85
N GLY A 184 5.72 -9.86 -10.10
CA GLY A 184 6.02 -9.31 -11.41
C GLY A 184 4.79 -8.91 -12.23
N GLU A 185 3.59 -8.88 -11.63
CA GLU A 185 2.39 -8.43 -12.32
C GLU A 185 2.33 -6.90 -12.37
N THR A 186 2.06 -6.35 -13.54
CA THR A 186 1.84 -4.92 -13.77
C THR A 186 0.37 -4.54 -13.51
N ILE A 187 0.09 -3.24 -13.47
CA ILE A 187 -1.29 -2.74 -13.33
C ILE A 187 -2.19 -3.31 -14.42
N ASP A 188 -1.75 -3.26 -15.67
CA ASP A 188 -2.53 -3.73 -16.84
C ASP A 188 -2.79 -5.23 -16.79
N SER A 189 -1.79 -6.03 -16.38
CA SER A 189 -1.97 -7.48 -16.25
C SER A 189 -2.90 -7.83 -15.09
N PHE A 190 -2.78 -7.10 -13.97
CA PHE A 190 -3.57 -7.35 -12.77
C PHE A 190 -5.04 -6.98 -12.96
N PHE A 191 -5.33 -5.82 -13.55
CA PHE A 191 -6.67 -5.33 -13.85
C PHE A 191 -7.13 -5.62 -15.28
N ALA A 192 -6.52 -6.58 -15.97
CA ALA A 192 -7.02 -7.07 -17.25
C ALA A 192 -8.51 -7.48 -17.14
N PRO A 193 -9.29 -7.47 -18.23
CA PRO A 193 -10.72 -7.76 -18.20
C PRO A 193 -11.05 -9.01 -17.37
N LEU A 194 -12.06 -8.90 -16.52
CA LEU A 194 -12.52 -10.01 -15.69
C LEU A 194 -13.21 -11.07 -16.55
N PRO A 195 -13.16 -12.36 -16.15
CA PRO A 195 -14.03 -13.39 -16.72
C PRO A 195 -15.49 -12.95 -16.73
N ALA A 196 -16.22 -13.26 -17.81
CA ALA A 196 -17.59 -12.76 -18.02
C ALA A 196 -18.61 -13.29 -16.99
N ASP A 197 -18.29 -14.36 -16.29
CA ASP A 197 -19.08 -14.97 -15.23
C ASP A 197 -18.91 -14.29 -13.86
N LEU A 198 -17.95 -13.36 -13.73
CA LEU A 198 -17.69 -12.66 -12.46
C LEU A 198 -18.35 -11.28 -12.43
N PRO A 199 -18.87 -10.87 -11.26
CA PRO A 199 -19.47 -9.55 -11.11
C PRO A 199 -18.42 -8.44 -11.26
N ALA A 200 -18.88 -7.27 -11.70
CA ALA A 200 -18.03 -6.07 -11.77
C ALA A 200 -17.67 -5.56 -10.38
N PRO A 201 -16.47 -5.01 -10.16
CA PRO A 201 -16.09 -4.37 -8.91
C PRO A 201 -16.84 -3.05 -8.70
N VAL A 202 -17.02 -2.67 -7.44
CA VAL A 202 -17.46 -1.30 -7.08
C VAL A 202 -16.36 -0.29 -7.42
N MET A 203 -15.11 -0.66 -7.16
CA MET A 203 -13.91 0.12 -7.46
C MET A 203 -12.73 -0.80 -7.74
N PHE A 204 -11.76 -0.30 -8.49
CA PHE A 204 -10.38 -0.77 -8.40
C PHE A 204 -9.65 -0.01 -7.29
N GLY A 205 -8.59 -0.58 -6.73
CA GLY A 205 -7.84 0.04 -5.65
C GLY A 205 -6.34 -0.18 -5.73
N PHE A 206 -5.62 0.74 -5.09
CA PHE A 206 -4.18 0.65 -4.85
C PHE A 206 -3.93 0.95 -3.38
N ASN A 207 -3.30 0.03 -2.68
CA ASN A 207 -2.99 0.24 -1.27
C ASN A 207 -1.65 -0.34 -0.88
N CYS A 208 -1.03 0.24 0.14
CA CYS A 208 0.26 -0.22 0.69
C CYS A 208 1.42 -0.13 -0.35
N GLY A 209 2.50 -0.87 -0.10
CA GLY A 209 3.67 -1.00 -0.99
C GLY A 209 4.60 0.20 -0.91
N VAL A 210 4.16 1.33 -1.41
CA VAL A 210 4.97 2.55 -1.55
C VAL A 210 4.32 3.76 -0.87
N GLY A 211 5.05 4.88 -0.79
CA GLY A 211 4.56 6.16 -0.29
C GLY A 211 3.67 6.90 -1.29
N PRO A 212 3.12 8.08 -0.88
CA PRO A 212 2.15 8.79 -1.71
C PRO A 212 2.74 9.29 -3.03
N SER A 213 4.00 9.76 -3.04
CA SER A 213 4.62 10.32 -4.23
C SER A 213 4.89 9.25 -5.28
N GLU A 214 5.49 8.15 -4.86
CA GLU A 214 5.78 7.01 -5.72
C GLU A 214 4.49 6.38 -6.26
N LEU A 215 3.47 6.26 -5.40
CA LEU A 215 2.19 5.72 -5.84
C LEU A 215 1.52 6.62 -6.89
N LEU A 216 1.57 7.95 -6.72
CA LEU A 216 1.02 8.88 -7.70
C LEU A 216 1.69 8.71 -9.08
N GLU A 217 3.02 8.62 -9.11
CA GLU A 217 3.77 8.40 -10.36
C GLU A 217 3.33 7.12 -11.08
N LEU A 218 3.06 6.05 -10.31
CA LEU A 218 2.67 4.77 -10.87
C LEU A 218 1.22 4.73 -11.40
N VAL A 219 0.29 5.44 -10.76
CA VAL A 219 -1.15 5.28 -11.05
C VAL A 219 -1.80 6.47 -11.74
N GLN A 220 -1.13 7.61 -11.88
CA GLN A 220 -1.71 8.84 -12.46
C GLN A 220 -2.22 8.68 -13.90
N SER A 221 -1.60 7.81 -14.69
CA SER A 221 -2.06 7.50 -16.05
C SER A 221 -3.19 6.47 -16.07
N PHE A 222 -3.21 5.56 -15.11
CA PHE A 222 -4.23 4.53 -15.02
C PHE A 222 -5.57 5.07 -14.54
N ILE A 223 -5.57 5.95 -13.52
CA ILE A 223 -6.80 6.44 -12.88
C ILE A 223 -7.80 7.03 -13.90
N PRO A 224 -7.43 7.96 -14.78
CA PRO A 224 -8.36 8.54 -15.76
C PRO A 224 -8.78 7.57 -16.86
N ALA A 225 -7.99 6.53 -17.13
CA ALA A 225 -8.27 5.51 -18.14
C ALA A 225 -9.07 4.31 -17.60
N SER A 226 -9.22 4.21 -16.28
CA SER A 226 -9.88 3.08 -15.64
C SER A 226 -11.37 3.00 -15.99
N ALA A 227 -11.85 1.79 -16.32
CA ALA A 227 -13.26 1.51 -16.54
C ALA A 227 -14.11 1.60 -15.27
N TYR A 228 -13.49 1.56 -14.09
CA TYR A 228 -14.13 1.61 -12.77
C TYR A 228 -13.56 2.74 -11.93
N PRO A 229 -14.33 3.31 -11.00
CA PRO A 229 -13.81 4.28 -10.02
C PRO A 229 -12.60 3.71 -9.28
N VAL A 230 -11.67 4.58 -8.87
CA VAL A 230 -10.43 4.16 -8.23
C VAL A 230 -10.35 4.66 -6.80
N LEU A 231 -9.97 3.74 -5.89
CA LEU A 231 -9.59 3.99 -4.50
C LEU A 231 -8.06 4.02 -4.38
N VAL A 232 -7.53 4.99 -3.64
CA VAL A 232 -6.08 5.09 -3.38
C VAL A 232 -5.81 5.20 -1.88
N GLN A 233 -5.01 4.29 -1.34
CA GLN A 233 -4.64 4.23 0.09
C GLN A 233 -3.12 4.02 0.25
N PRO A 234 -2.30 5.07 0.07
CA PRO A 234 -0.85 4.98 0.20
C PRO A 234 -0.42 4.78 1.66
N ASN A 235 0.80 4.30 1.85
CA ASN A 235 1.46 4.33 3.15
C ASN A 235 1.80 5.78 3.55
N ALA A 236 1.98 6.03 4.85
CA ALA A 236 2.57 7.28 5.34
C ALA A 236 4.10 7.31 5.09
N GLY A 237 4.50 7.16 3.83
CA GLY A 237 5.90 7.00 3.41
C GLY A 237 6.43 5.57 3.56
N LEU A 238 7.74 5.39 3.33
CA LEU A 238 8.40 4.11 3.55
C LEU A 238 8.72 3.94 5.03
N PRO A 239 8.57 2.72 5.59
CA PRO A 239 8.92 2.46 6.98
C PRO A 239 10.43 2.56 7.19
N LYS A 240 10.83 3.20 8.28
CA LYS A 240 12.21 3.16 8.81
C LYS A 240 12.24 2.26 10.03
N VAL A 241 13.24 1.39 10.11
CA VAL A 241 13.47 0.59 11.30
C VAL A 241 14.33 1.40 12.28
N VAL A 242 13.78 1.72 13.44
CA VAL A 242 14.48 2.41 14.53
C VAL A 242 14.25 1.58 15.80
N ASP A 243 15.31 1.10 16.42
CA ASP A 243 15.26 0.25 17.65
C ASP A 243 14.29 -0.96 17.46
N ASP A 244 14.43 -1.70 16.37
CA ASP A 244 13.58 -2.83 15.97
C ASP A 244 12.09 -2.48 15.77
N ARG A 245 11.75 -1.20 15.65
CA ARG A 245 10.39 -0.71 15.41
C ARG A 245 10.26 -0.13 14.02
N MET A 246 9.19 -0.49 13.32
CA MET A 246 8.83 0.15 12.06
C MET A 246 8.14 1.50 12.35
N ILE A 247 8.78 2.59 11.96
CA ILE A 247 8.28 3.96 12.13
C ILE A 247 7.99 4.55 10.76
N TYR A 248 6.80 5.10 10.60
CA TYR A 248 6.39 5.87 9.44
C TYR A 248 6.52 7.36 9.78
N MET A 249 7.21 8.12 8.94
CA MET A 249 7.60 9.51 9.26
C MET A 249 6.89 10.57 8.41
N THR A 250 5.95 10.17 7.58
CA THR A 250 5.20 11.10 6.74
C THR A 250 4.17 11.86 7.56
N SER A 251 4.17 13.19 7.43
CA SER A 251 3.20 14.02 8.14
C SER A 251 1.80 13.97 7.49
N PRO A 252 0.73 14.29 8.24
CA PRO A 252 -0.62 14.41 7.69
C PRO A 252 -0.71 15.36 6.49
N GLU A 253 0.00 16.49 6.53
CA GLU A 253 0.01 17.52 5.47
C GLU A 253 0.62 17.00 4.18
N TYR A 254 1.70 16.20 4.29
CA TYR A 254 2.34 15.58 3.11
C TYR A 254 1.38 14.57 2.46
N LEU A 255 0.78 13.66 3.25
CA LEU A 255 -0.22 12.73 2.74
C LEU A 255 -1.37 13.47 2.05
N THR A 256 -1.89 14.52 2.68
CA THR A 256 -3.00 15.33 2.18
C THR A 256 -2.66 16.02 0.86
N THR A 257 -1.45 16.54 0.70
CA THR A 257 -0.99 17.15 -0.56
C THR A 257 -1.11 16.17 -1.72
N TYR A 258 -0.63 14.94 -1.55
CA TYR A 258 -0.76 13.90 -2.57
C TYR A 258 -2.19 13.38 -2.74
N ALA A 259 -2.96 13.32 -1.65
CA ALA A 259 -4.37 12.95 -1.72
C ALA A 259 -5.16 13.91 -2.63
N LEU A 260 -4.89 15.21 -2.57
CA LEU A 260 -5.48 16.19 -3.46
C LEU A 260 -5.08 15.95 -4.92
N HIS A 261 -3.82 15.60 -5.20
CA HIS A 261 -3.36 15.23 -6.54
C HIS A 261 -4.07 13.97 -7.05
N PHE A 262 -4.23 12.92 -6.23
CA PHE A 262 -4.99 11.72 -6.62
C PHE A 262 -6.43 12.07 -6.98
N VAL A 263 -7.08 12.94 -6.22
CA VAL A 263 -8.44 13.41 -6.52
C VAL A 263 -8.48 14.21 -7.82
N GLN A 264 -7.49 15.07 -8.08
CA GLN A 264 -7.37 15.85 -9.32
C GLN A 264 -7.22 14.97 -10.56
N VAL A 265 -6.47 13.87 -10.48
CA VAL A 265 -6.35 12.91 -11.59
C VAL A 265 -7.54 11.94 -11.70
N GLY A 266 -8.53 12.04 -10.80
CA GLY A 266 -9.81 11.34 -10.94
C GLY A 266 -10.08 10.23 -9.92
N ALA A 267 -9.27 10.06 -8.88
CA ALA A 267 -9.59 9.12 -7.80
C ALA A 267 -10.94 9.47 -7.14
N ARG A 268 -11.76 8.46 -6.89
CA ARG A 268 -13.12 8.61 -6.34
C ARG A 268 -13.23 8.20 -4.88
N ALA A 269 -12.22 7.56 -4.36
CA ALA A 269 -12.08 7.28 -2.94
C ALA A 269 -10.61 7.41 -2.53
N ILE A 270 -10.38 7.89 -1.33
CA ILE A 270 -9.05 8.13 -0.79
C ILE A 270 -9.03 7.76 0.69
N GLY A 271 -7.93 7.20 1.15
CA GLY A 271 -7.69 6.86 2.55
C GLY A 271 -6.21 6.73 2.83
N GLY A 272 -5.85 5.92 3.82
CA GLY A 272 -4.47 5.62 4.10
C GLY A 272 -4.23 4.16 4.44
N CYS A 273 -3.00 3.68 4.22
CA CYS A 273 -2.53 2.37 4.63
C CYS A 273 -1.48 2.52 5.74
N CYS A 274 -0.48 1.66 5.81
CA CYS A 274 0.48 1.62 6.91
C CYS A 274 1.04 2.99 7.30
N GLY A 275 1.13 3.24 8.60
CA GLY A 275 1.60 4.51 9.16
C GLY A 275 0.55 5.61 9.27
N THR A 276 -0.64 5.45 8.66
CA THR A 276 -1.71 6.44 8.76
C THR A 276 -2.62 6.17 9.96
N GLY A 277 -3.08 7.23 10.61
CA GLY A 277 -4.03 7.17 11.72
C GLY A 277 -5.03 8.32 11.66
N PRO A 278 -5.89 8.49 12.68
CA PRO A 278 -6.98 9.46 12.68
C PRO A 278 -6.55 10.91 12.38
N ARG A 279 -5.35 11.31 12.78
CA ARG A 279 -4.82 12.66 12.46
C ARG A 279 -4.61 12.86 10.97
N HIS A 280 -4.12 11.84 10.26
CA HIS A 280 -3.97 11.87 8.79
C HIS A 280 -5.33 11.96 8.12
N ILE A 281 -6.29 11.17 8.59
CA ILE A 281 -7.64 11.14 8.04
C ILE A 281 -8.38 12.45 8.29
N ALA A 282 -8.20 13.10 9.43
CA ALA A 282 -8.82 14.39 9.74
C ALA A 282 -8.36 15.49 8.77
N GLU A 283 -7.04 15.60 8.53
CA GLU A 283 -6.46 16.57 7.62
C GLU A 283 -6.91 16.32 6.17
N LEU A 284 -6.87 15.05 5.76
CA LEU A 284 -7.32 14.60 4.46
C LEU A 284 -8.81 14.89 4.25
N ALA A 285 -9.67 14.52 5.20
CA ALA A 285 -11.12 14.74 5.12
C ALA A 285 -11.48 16.23 5.05
N ALA A 286 -10.83 17.07 5.87
CA ALA A 286 -11.04 18.51 5.85
C ALA A 286 -10.70 19.11 4.47
N SER A 287 -9.57 18.72 3.89
CA SER A 287 -9.07 19.23 2.63
C SER A 287 -9.91 18.74 1.44
N VAL A 288 -10.15 17.42 1.33
CA VAL A 288 -10.90 16.84 0.21
C VAL A 288 -12.37 17.28 0.21
N LYS A 289 -13.04 17.31 1.39
CA LYS A 289 -14.44 17.75 1.48
C LYS A 289 -14.60 19.25 1.16
N SER A 290 -13.56 20.06 1.35
CA SER A 290 -13.56 21.47 0.99
C SER A 290 -13.51 21.69 -0.52
N MET A 291 -12.84 20.82 -1.30
CA MET A 291 -12.75 20.91 -2.76
C MET A 291 -14.13 20.84 -3.45
N HIS A 292 -15.07 20.10 -2.89
CA HIS A 292 -16.42 20.00 -3.45
C HIS A 292 -17.26 21.27 -3.34
N ARG A 293 -16.83 22.24 -2.52
CA ARG A 293 -17.50 23.53 -2.37
C ARG A 293 -17.01 24.59 -3.36
N VAL A 294 -15.91 24.32 -4.05
CA VAL A 294 -15.29 25.24 -4.99
C VAL A 294 -15.04 24.51 -6.31
N HIS A 295 -15.92 24.72 -7.30
CA HIS A 295 -15.62 24.40 -8.69
C HIS A 295 -14.55 25.40 -9.20
N VAL A 296 -13.29 25.17 -8.86
CA VAL A 296 -12.17 25.80 -9.52
C VAL A 296 -11.72 24.83 -10.61
N ALA A 297 -11.97 25.18 -11.87
CA ALA A 297 -11.21 24.64 -12.97
C ALA A 297 -9.78 25.12 -12.78
N VAL A 298 -8.96 24.39 -12.04
CA VAL A 298 -7.52 24.57 -12.02
C VAL A 298 -7.04 23.89 -13.28
N GLU A 299 -6.77 24.67 -14.32
CA GLU A 299 -5.82 24.26 -15.36
C GLU A 299 -4.51 23.98 -14.60
N GLY A 300 -4.22 22.71 -14.40
CA GLY A 300 -2.94 22.29 -13.82
C GLY A 300 -1.83 22.91 -14.65
N PRO A 301 -0.70 23.34 -14.05
CA PRO A 301 0.45 23.74 -14.81
C PRO A 301 0.77 22.55 -15.74
N THR A 302 0.56 22.74 -17.03
CA THR A 302 1.14 21.90 -18.05
C THR A 302 2.65 21.99 -17.81
N ARG A 303 3.19 21.00 -17.08
CA ARG A 303 4.62 20.78 -17.12
C ARG A 303 4.93 20.62 -18.61
N PRO A 304 5.75 21.47 -19.22
CA PRO A 304 6.19 21.18 -20.56
C PRO A 304 6.74 19.75 -20.49
N GLU A 305 6.25 18.88 -21.36
CA GLU A 305 6.86 17.58 -21.56
C GLU A 305 8.35 17.87 -21.68
N ALA A 306 9.11 17.53 -20.64
CA ALA A 306 10.55 17.66 -20.70
C ALA A 306 10.91 16.72 -21.84
N GLU A 307 11.28 17.29 -22.97
CA GLU A 307 11.81 16.55 -24.09
C GLU A 307 12.95 15.72 -23.50
N LEU A 308 12.67 14.44 -23.26
CA LEU A 308 13.65 13.51 -22.71
C LEU A 308 14.74 13.44 -23.77
N LEU A 309 15.76 14.26 -23.60
CA LEU A 309 16.94 14.18 -24.43
C LEU A 309 17.40 12.72 -24.39
N PRO A 310 17.64 12.11 -25.55
CA PRO A 310 18.13 10.74 -25.57
C PRO A 310 19.36 10.63 -24.65
N PRO A 311 19.47 9.57 -23.86
CA PRO A 311 20.58 9.43 -22.93
C PRO A 311 21.89 9.58 -23.69
N PRO A 312 22.89 10.33 -23.17
CA PRO A 312 24.15 10.53 -23.86
C PRO A 312 24.76 9.16 -24.19
N PRO A 313 25.38 9.02 -25.36
CA PRO A 313 26.10 7.79 -25.74
C PRO A 313 27.06 7.37 -24.63
N MET A 314 27.28 6.07 -24.47
CA MET A 314 28.07 5.49 -23.38
C MET A 314 29.45 6.16 -23.28
N GLU A 315 30.09 6.42 -24.42
CA GLU A 315 31.41 7.02 -24.54
C GLU A 315 31.47 8.45 -24.02
N LYS A 316 30.33 9.13 -23.90
CA LYS A 316 30.24 10.53 -23.42
C LYS A 316 29.86 10.64 -21.93
N LYS A 317 29.61 9.50 -21.26
CA LYS A 317 29.16 9.54 -19.86
C LYS A 317 30.29 9.75 -18.86
N SER A 318 31.41 9.06 -19.06
CA SER A 318 32.61 9.18 -18.19
C SER A 318 33.82 8.52 -18.86
N GLN A 319 35.02 8.75 -18.33
CA GLN A 319 36.25 8.09 -18.78
C GLN A 319 36.14 6.57 -18.63
N PHE A 320 35.57 6.08 -17.52
CA PHE A 320 35.30 4.66 -17.30
C PHE A 320 34.38 4.06 -18.38
N ALA A 321 33.32 4.77 -18.74
CA ALA A 321 32.41 4.35 -19.80
C ALA A 321 33.06 4.36 -21.19
N GLN A 322 34.00 5.27 -21.46
CA GLN A 322 34.80 5.27 -22.69
C GLN A 322 35.66 4.00 -22.80
N MET A 323 36.35 3.64 -21.72
CA MET A 323 37.21 2.44 -21.68
C MET A 323 36.38 1.17 -21.91
N LEU A 324 35.21 1.08 -21.27
CA LEU A 324 34.28 -0.05 -21.48
C LEU A 324 33.78 -0.12 -22.93
N ALA A 325 33.42 1.00 -23.52
CA ALA A 325 32.97 1.07 -24.92
C ALA A 325 34.09 0.70 -25.92
N ALA A 326 35.35 1.03 -25.57
CA ALA A 326 36.55 0.64 -26.33
C ALA A 326 36.93 -0.85 -26.16
N GLY A 327 36.27 -1.59 -25.24
CA GLY A 327 36.60 -2.97 -24.94
C GLY A 327 37.92 -3.13 -24.12
N GLU A 328 38.33 -2.07 -23.45
CA GLU A 328 39.55 -2.09 -22.60
C GLU A 328 39.28 -2.83 -21.29
N TRP A 329 40.31 -3.48 -20.76
CA TRP A 329 40.21 -4.08 -19.44
C TRP A 329 40.18 -3.02 -18.36
N VAL A 330 39.16 -3.08 -17.51
CA VAL A 330 38.93 -2.11 -16.41
C VAL A 330 38.94 -2.83 -15.08
N THR A 331 39.48 -2.18 -14.06
CA THR A 331 39.51 -2.68 -12.67
C THR A 331 38.63 -1.76 -11.79
N SER A 332 37.88 -2.35 -10.88
CA SER A 332 37.08 -1.62 -9.90
C SER A 332 37.37 -2.11 -8.49
N VAL A 333 37.58 -1.20 -7.56
CA VAL A 333 37.79 -1.50 -6.14
C VAL A 333 36.74 -0.75 -5.33
N GLU A 334 36.07 -1.47 -4.44
CA GLU A 334 35.12 -0.87 -3.50
C GLU A 334 35.84 -0.39 -2.24
N ILE A 335 35.68 0.88 -1.90
CA ILE A 335 36.14 1.46 -0.64
C ILE A 335 34.93 1.89 0.17
N VAL A 336 34.69 1.23 1.29
CA VAL A 336 33.57 1.50 2.17
C VAL A 336 33.81 2.81 2.95
N PRO A 337 32.87 3.79 2.94
CA PRO A 337 32.99 5.01 3.72
C PRO A 337 33.20 4.75 5.21
N PRO A 338 33.91 5.60 5.96
CA PRO A 338 34.13 5.44 7.39
C PRO A 338 32.85 5.63 8.21
N LEU A 339 32.82 5.07 9.41
CA LEU A 339 31.73 5.26 10.37
C LEU A 339 31.73 6.64 11.04
N GLY A 340 32.86 7.35 10.98
CA GLY A 340 33.06 8.68 11.56
C GLY A 340 33.58 9.68 10.55
N TRP A 341 34.00 10.85 11.01
CA TRP A 341 34.46 11.97 10.16
C TRP A 341 35.93 11.88 9.73
N ASP A 342 36.68 10.88 10.22
CA ASP A 342 38.08 10.68 9.86
C ASP A 342 38.18 9.92 8.53
N LEU A 343 38.67 10.61 7.48
CA LEU A 343 38.83 10.08 6.13
C LEU A 343 40.25 9.52 5.87
N THR A 344 41.17 9.56 6.84
CA THR A 344 42.58 9.24 6.64
C THR A 344 42.76 7.85 6.01
N ASP A 345 42.17 6.79 6.58
CA ASP A 345 42.26 5.43 6.06
C ASP A 345 41.62 5.30 4.65
N THR A 346 40.52 6.01 4.41
CA THR A 346 39.83 6.02 3.10
C THR A 346 40.70 6.66 2.03
N LEU A 347 41.34 7.78 2.34
CA LEU A 347 42.24 8.48 1.43
C LEU A 347 43.52 7.67 1.16
N ASP A 348 44.08 7.00 2.16
CA ASP A 348 45.24 6.16 1.98
C ASP A 348 44.92 4.96 1.09
N LYS A 349 43.76 4.32 1.25
CA LYS A 349 43.28 3.27 0.35
C LYS A 349 43.07 3.77 -1.08
N ALA A 350 42.48 4.95 -1.25
CA ALA A 350 42.31 5.55 -2.57
C ALA A 350 43.65 5.85 -3.23
N ARG A 351 44.65 6.34 -2.47
CA ARG A 351 46.02 6.57 -2.98
C ARG A 351 46.67 5.27 -3.45
N ILE A 352 46.57 4.19 -2.66
CA ILE A 352 47.07 2.88 -3.05
C ILE A 352 46.41 2.41 -4.35
N CYS A 353 45.11 2.55 -4.50
CA CYS A 353 44.40 2.23 -5.74
C CYS A 353 44.91 3.03 -6.93
N TYR A 354 45.17 4.33 -6.75
CA TYR A 354 45.72 5.19 -7.78
C TYR A 354 47.15 4.79 -8.19
N GLU A 355 48.03 4.51 -7.22
CA GLU A 355 49.42 4.09 -7.45
C GLU A 355 49.52 2.72 -8.13
N HIS A 356 48.46 1.92 -8.12
CA HIS A 356 48.40 0.59 -8.75
C HIS A 356 47.45 0.57 -9.97
N ASP A 357 47.23 1.73 -10.60
CA ASP A 357 46.45 1.85 -11.85
C ASP A 357 45.04 1.24 -11.79
N VAL A 358 44.37 1.31 -10.62
CA VAL A 358 42.96 0.93 -10.50
C VAL A 358 42.09 1.94 -11.26
N THR A 359 41.31 1.43 -12.22
CA THR A 359 40.58 2.26 -13.16
C THR A 359 39.49 3.10 -12.49
N VAL A 360 38.79 2.50 -11.49
CA VAL A 360 37.69 3.17 -10.79
C VAL A 360 37.59 2.70 -9.35
N ILE A 361 37.22 3.66 -8.47
CA ILE A 361 36.88 3.38 -7.08
C ILE A 361 35.36 3.52 -6.94
N ASN A 362 34.71 2.48 -6.42
CA ASN A 362 33.30 2.49 -6.05
C ASN A 362 33.16 2.81 -4.56
N ILE A 363 32.38 3.85 -4.23
CA ILE A 363 32.09 4.22 -2.84
C ILE A 363 30.60 3.95 -2.61
N PRO A 364 30.21 2.84 -1.94
CA PRO A 364 28.81 2.47 -1.77
C PRO A 364 28.11 3.36 -0.75
N ASP A 365 26.83 3.66 -1.01
CA ASP A 365 25.96 4.38 -0.07
C ASP A 365 25.33 3.36 0.91
N GLY A 366 25.49 3.61 2.22
CA GLY A 366 24.88 2.82 3.29
C GLY A 366 25.20 1.32 3.32
N PRO A 367 26.45 0.89 3.04
CA PRO A 367 26.77 -0.53 3.03
C PRO A 367 26.48 -1.18 4.39
N ARG A 368 25.90 -2.39 4.35
CA ARG A 368 25.55 -3.20 5.54
C ARG A 368 24.60 -2.50 6.51
N ALA A 369 23.71 -1.64 6.02
CA ALA A 369 22.70 -0.90 6.82
C ALA A 369 23.31 -0.15 8.03
N SER A 370 24.55 0.32 7.93
CA SER A 370 25.20 1.11 8.98
C SER A 370 25.30 2.57 8.57
N SER A 371 25.09 3.49 9.52
CA SER A 371 25.26 4.93 9.28
C SER A 371 26.74 5.25 9.02
N ARG A 372 27.03 5.90 7.87
CA ARG A 372 28.38 6.25 7.43
C ARG A 372 28.34 7.64 6.81
N ILE A 373 29.51 8.20 6.53
CA ILE A 373 29.61 9.44 5.74
C ILE A 373 29.04 9.18 4.33
N SER A 374 28.31 10.15 3.80
CA SER A 374 27.77 10.07 2.44
C SER A 374 28.89 9.92 1.40
N PRO A 375 28.74 9.07 0.38
CA PRO A 375 29.70 8.93 -0.72
C PRO A 375 30.01 10.26 -1.42
N LEU A 376 29.06 11.21 -1.42
CA LEU A 376 29.27 12.55 -2.01
C LEU A 376 30.26 13.43 -1.21
N ILE A 377 30.53 13.09 0.06
CA ILE A 377 31.46 13.80 0.93
C ILE A 377 32.80 13.04 1.00
N THR A 378 32.78 11.73 0.86
CA THR A 378 33.97 10.88 0.84
C THR A 378 34.72 11.02 -0.47
#